data_45687fe31d58ffc1bb700506d8b23f57
#
_entry.id   45687fe31d58ffc1bb700506d8b23f57
#
_cell.length_a   1.000
_cell.length_b   1.000
_cell.length_c   1.000
_cell.angle_alpha   90.00
_cell.angle_beta   90.00
_cell.angle_gamma   90.00
#
_symmetry.space_group_name_H-M   'P 1'
#
loop_
_entity.id
_entity.type
_entity.pdbx_description
1 polymer ?
#
loop_
_entity_poly.entity_id
_entity_poly.type
_entity_poly.pdbx_seq_one_letter_code
_entity_poly.pdbx_strand_id
1 'polypeptide(L)'
;YDPYKEQILITYYTRDDKNIESIRIDNEVIYADYEKIVKYDFLDRVFCYQKRLWVHVSKDAKDKLEVFINNKQIMIGKYGEYFLDIKNIRKEFQKRLPKSNIWLLMDRDYEADDNAEHLYRYIMQNHPEQEIVFALRKESSDWERLEKEGFNLIEFGSFEFERIIKKASKVISSHSDEYLMRYITPRQQFIFLQHGVTQNDVSKWLNSKKINLFFVATQMEFDSIIKNYTRYKFGQKEVILTGFARHDALLRNKQSDIKQIIIMPTWRASAINNVFNSNERNMKEKFKRSEYFQKWNSLLNNNNLKKLCEQYSYTVVFKPHPNIMPYLKDFNLPFYTKIANQDESLQMLFCNSSLMITDYSSVAFEMAYLKKPVIYYQFDKDVFFISHTLQKGYFDYQKDGFGPVVQDEDSLLIKLESLFRNNCKVFNNYKSNMESTFAFKDGKCCQRIYATLIQLNIKYLM
;
A
#
# COMPACT_ATOMS: atom_id res chain seq x y z
N TYR A 1 20.14 6.69 -14.16
CA TYR A 1 20.66 5.34 -14.44
C TYR A 1 20.29 4.41 -13.29
N ASP A 2 19.72 3.28 -13.63
CA ASP A 2 19.46 2.17 -12.70
C ASP A 2 20.48 1.07 -13.00
N PRO A 3 21.49 0.93 -12.17
CA PRO A 3 22.51 -0.07 -12.37
C PRO A 3 21.98 -1.50 -12.19
N TYR A 4 20.96 -1.71 -11.35
CA TYR A 4 20.38 -3.03 -11.08
C TYR A 4 19.61 -3.60 -12.29
N LYS A 5 19.12 -2.71 -13.15
CA LYS A 5 18.37 -3.09 -14.36
C LYS A 5 19.15 -2.80 -15.65
N GLU A 6 20.35 -2.23 -15.55
CA GLU A 6 21.14 -1.74 -16.68
C GLU A 6 20.31 -0.84 -17.60
N GLN A 7 19.57 0.09 -17.00
CA GLN A 7 18.64 0.97 -17.70
C GLN A 7 18.89 2.44 -17.37
N ILE A 8 18.63 3.28 -18.35
CA ILE A 8 18.50 4.72 -18.16
C ILE A 8 17.02 5.08 -18.26
N LEU A 9 16.54 5.84 -17.31
CA LEU A 9 15.23 6.46 -17.36
C LEU A 9 15.37 7.90 -17.87
N ILE A 10 14.83 8.14 -19.06
CA ILE A 10 14.70 9.47 -19.65
C ILE A 10 13.31 10.01 -19.34
N THR A 11 13.23 11.23 -18.84
CA THR A 11 11.95 11.85 -18.48
C THR A 11 11.88 13.26 -19.04
N TYR A 12 10.78 13.60 -19.69
CA TYR A 12 10.52 14.95 -20.14
C TYR A 12 9.03 15.30 -20.10
N TYR A 13 8.71 16.58 -20.14
CA TYR A 13 7.35 17.10 -20.15
C TYR A 13 6.99 17.64 -21.54
N THR A 14 5.77 17.37 -22.00
CA THR A 14 5.28 17.82 -23.29
C THR A 14 3.78 18.10 -23.25
N ARG A 15 3.30 18.93 -24.20
CA ARG A 15 1.87 19.10 -24.46
C ARG A 15 1.35 18.15 -25.55
N ASP A 16 2.27 17.56 -26.31
CA ASP A 16 1.95 16.60 -27.37
C ASP A 16 2.43 15.20 -26.95
N ASP A 17 1.48 14.32 -26.71
CA ASP A 17 1.73 12.93 -26.34
C ASP A 17 2.12 12.03 -27.54
N LYS A 18 1.99 12.53 -28.75
CA LYS A 18 2.30 11.82 -30.01
C LYS A 18 3.75 12.00 -30.47
N ASN A 19 4.58 12.68 -29.69
CA ASN A 19 6.00 12.83 -30.04
C ASN A 19 6.65 11.46 -30.23
N ILE A 20 7.51 11.38 -31.26
CA ILE A 20 8.28 10.18 -31.56
C ILE A 20 9.70 10.40 -31.02
N GLU A 21 10.11 9.53 -30.11
CA GLU A 21 11.44 9.53 -29.50
C GLU A 21 12.34 8.49 -30.18
N SER A 22 13.58 8.87 -30.43
CA SER A 22 14.66 7.95 -30.79
C SER A 22 15.91 8.27 -29.98
N ILE A 23 16.68 7.26 -29.70
CA ILE A 23 17.86 7.36 -28.86
C ILE A 23 19.03 6.76 -29.64
N ARG A 24 20.19 7.42 -29.61
CA ARG A 24 21.43 6.87 -30.19
C ARG A 24 22.38 6.49 -29.07
N ILE A 25 22.92 5.30 -29.16
CA ILE A 25 24.01 4.80 -28.33
C ILE A 25 25.03 4.18 -29.27
N ASP A 26 26.30 4.58 -29.17
CA ASP A 26 27.39 4.07 -30.00
C ASP A 26 27.09 4.18 -31.52
N ASN A 27 26.46 5.28 -31.94
CA ASN A 27 25.96 5.57 -33.29
C ASN A 27 24.80 4.69 -33.80
N GLU A 28 24.27 3.75 -32.98
CA GLU A 28 23.11 2.96 -33.33
C GLU A 28 21.83 3.59 -32.79
N VAL A 29 20.75 3.62 -33.60
CA VAL A 29 19.45 4.09 -33.20
C VAL A 29 18.75 2.97 -32.45
N ILE A 30 18.31 3.26 -31.23
CA ILE A 30 17.54 2.35 -30.39
C ILE A 30 16.26 3.03 -29.94
N TYR A 31 15.31 2.24 -29.50
CA TYR A 31 14.04 2.70 -28.93
C TYR A 31 13.95 2.33 -27.47
N ALA A 32 13.06 2.98 -26.75
CA ALA A 32 12.78 2.63 -25.36
C ALA A 32 12.17 1.21 -25.26
N ASP A 33 12.65 0.44 -24.31
CA ASP A 33 12.07 -0.89 -23.99
C ASP A 33 10.65 -0.77 -23.43
N TYR A 34 10.40 0.35 -22.77
CA TYR A 34 9.11 0.64 -22.15
C TYR A 34 8.89 2.14 -22.05
N GLU A 35 7.66 2.55 -22.28
CA GLU A 35 7.19 3.94 -22.12
C GLU A 35 6.06 4.01 -21.12
N LYS A 36 6.08 5.05 -20.29
CA LYS A 36 4.96 5.45 -19.44
C LYS A 36 4.59 6.90 -19.73
N ILE A 37 3.33 7.14 -20.04
CA ILE A 37 2.76 8.48 -20.19
C ILE A 37 1.94 8.79 -18.93
N VAL A 38 2.37 9.81 -18.19
CA VAL A 38 1.67 10.34 -17.01
C VAL A 38 0.89 11.58 -17.44
N LYS A 39 -0.38 11.62 -17.08
CA LYS A 39 -1.26 12.73 -17.40
C LYS A 39 -1.36 13.69 -16.21
N TYR A 40 -1.18 14.97 -16.47
CA TYR A 40 -1.36 16.03 -15.50
C TYR A 40 -2.57 16.89 -15.88
N ASP A 41 -3.58 16.93 -15.02
CA ASP A 41 -4.81 17.68 -15.17
C ASP A 41 -4.79 18.93 -14.28
N PHE A 42 -5.34 20.02 -14.81
CA PHE A 42 -5.62 21.23 -14.04
C PHE A 42 -7.00 21.76 -14.47
N LEU A 43 -7.90 21.97 -13.51
CA LEU A 43 -9.29 22.38 -13.76
C LEU A 43 -9.97 21.51 -14.83
N ASP A 44 -9.91 20.19 -14.67
CA ASP A 44 -10.48 19.17 -15.57
C ASP A 44 -9.98 19.21 -17.03
N ARG A 45 -8.89 19.92 -17.27
CA ARG A 45 -8.22 19.97 -18.57
C ARG A 45 -6.81 19.40 -18.46
N VAL A 46 -6.39 18.67 -19.48
CA VAL A 46 -5.01 18.20 -19.57
C VAL A 46 -4.09 19.41 -19.72
N PHE A 47 -3.20 19.58 -18.76
CA PHE A 47 -2.19 20.64 -18.77
C PHE A 47 -0.93 20.23 -19.53
N CYS A 48 -0.42 19.02 -19.22
CA CYS A 48 0.73 18.43 -19.90
C CYS A 48 0.81 16.92 -19.64
N TYR A 49 1.68 16.28 -20.39
CA TYR A 49 2.08 14.90 -20.18
C TYR A 49 3.53 14.84 -19.74
N GLN A 50 3.86 13.88 -18.88
CA GLN A 50 5.23 13.47 -18.62
C GLN A 50 5.47 12.14 -19.31
N LYS A 51 6.38 12.12 -20.27
CA LYS A 51 6.85 10.88 -20.90
C LYS A 51 8.06 10.36 -20.15
N ARG A 52 8.05 9.07 -19.87
CA ARG A 52 9.10 8.35 -19.13
C ARG A 52 9.48 7.14 -19.97
N LEU A 53 10.74 7.10 -20.40
CA LEU A 53 11.28 6.12 -21.33
C LEU A 53 12.38 5.33 -20.62
N TRP A 54 12.22 4.02 -20.53
CA TRP A 54 13.25 3.13 -20.01
C TRP A 54 14.04 2.53 -21.17
N VAL A 55 15.32 2.77 -21.15
CA VAL A 55 16.24 2.40 -22.21
C VAL A 55 17.27 1.45 -21.65
N HIS A 56 17.37 0.25 -22.20
CA HIS A 56 18.43 -0.67 -21.86
C HIS A 56 19.79 -0.14 -22.38
N VAL A 57 20.80 -0.26 -21.54
CA VAL A 57 22.16 0.14 -21.89
C VAL A 57 23.07 -1.04 -21.63
N SER A 58 23.49 -1.71 -22.70
CA SER A 58 24.40 -2.87 -22.66
C SER A 58 25.66 -2.56 -21.84
N LYS A 59 26.22 -3.56 -21.14
CA LYS A 59 27.48 -3.44 -20.40
C LYS A 59 28.64 -2.94 -21.27
N ASP A 60 28.60 -3.28 -22.55
CA ASP A 60 29.64 -2.95 -23.51
C ASP A 60 29.51 -1.55 -24.12
N ALA A 61 28.34 -0.90 -23.92
CA ALA A 61 28.14 0.47 -24.40
C ALA A 61 29.14 1.43 -23.74
N LYS A 62 29.97 2.05 -24.56
CA LYS A 62 31.10 2.88 -24.09
C LYS A 62 30.94 4.36 -24.39
N ASP A 63 30.08 4.69 -25.33
CA ASP A 63 29.97 6.01 -25.89
C ASP A 63 28.86 6.88 -25.32
N LYS A 64 28.47 7.84 -26.11
CA LYS A 64 27.52 8.88 -25.79
C LYS A 64 26.07 8.39 -26.03
N LEU A 65 25.22 8.69 -25.12
CA LEU A 65 23.76 8.57 -25.32
C LEU A 65 23.23 9.92 -25.79
N GLU A 66 22.54 9.94 -26.92
CA GLU A 66 21.88 11.11 -27.48
C GLU A 66 20.38 10.84 -27.58
N VAL A 67 19.57 11.88 -27.40
CA VAL A 67 18.10 11.79 -27.45
C VAL A 67 17.56 12.72 -28.54
N PHE A 68 16.65 12.21 -29.35
CA PHE A 68 15.95 12.94 -30.39
C PHE A 68 14.44 12.88 -30.15
N ILE A 69 13.77 14.00 -30.36
CA ILE A 69 12.31 14.10 -30.38
C ILE A 69 11.89 14.66 -31.74
N ASN A 70 11.05 13.92 -32.46
CA ASN A 70 10.61 14.28 -33.82
C ASN A 70 11.81 14.59 -34.74
N ASN A 71 12.83 13.75 -34.68
CA ASN A 71 14.09 13.88 -35.42
C ASN A 71 14.98 15.09 -35.07
N LYS A 72 14.63 15.84 -34.03
CA LYS A 72 15.44 16.94 -33.54
C LYS A 72 16.21 16.51 -32.30
N GLN A 73 17.52 16.63 -32.34
CA GLN A 73 18.37 16.38 -31.17
C GLN A 73 18.06 17.37 -30.03
N ILE A 74 17.90 16.87 -28.82
CA ILE A 74 17.57 17.69 -27.66
C ILE A 74 18.71 17.73 -26.65
N MET A 75 18.78 18.82 -25.91
CA MET A 75 19.70 18.93 -24.76
C MET A 75 19.18 18.07 -23.62
N ILE A 76 20.07 17.36 -22.97
CA ILE A 76 19.80 16.45 -21.87
C ILE A 76 20.69 16.75 -20.67
N GLY A 77 20.19 16.39 -19.47
CA GLY A 77 20.94 16.57 -18.24
C GLY A 77 20.89 18.00 -17.66
N LYS A 78 21.60 18.18 -16.57
CA LYS A 78 21.56 19.40 -15.75
C LYS A 78 22.25 20.60 -16.39
N TYR A 79 23.20 20.33 -17.27
CA TYR A 79 24.08 21.37 -17.85
C TYR A 79 23.80 21.69 -19.33
N GLY A 80 22.69 21.15 -19.87
CA GLY A 80 22.28 21.42 -21.25
C GLY A 80 23.20 20.81 -22.31
N GLU A 81 23.79 19.67 -22.01
CA GLU A 81 24.62 18.91 -22.95
C GLU A 81 23.74 18.15 -23.95
N TYR A 82 24.25 17.94 -25.17
CA TYR A 82 23.54 17.18 -26.20
C TYR A 82 23.75 15.66 -26.11
N PHE A 83 24.54 15.21 -25.16
CA PHE A 83 24.81 13.79 -24.92
C PHE A 83 25.08 13.50 -23.45
N LEU A 84 24.89 12.24 -23.04
CA LEU A 84 25.34 11.70 -21.74
C LEU A 84 26.49 10.71 -21.98
N ASP A 85 27.57 10.87 -21.25
CA ASP A 85 28.69 9.92 -21.20
C ASP A 85 28.30 8.74 -20.32
N ILE A 86 27.98 7.60 -20.95
CA ILE A 86 27.55 6.36 -20.29
C ILE A 86 28.62 5.83 -19.35
N LYS A 87 29.88 5.88 -19.74
CA LYS A 87 31.01 5.40 -18.95
C LYS A 87 31.17 6.19 -17.65
N ASN A 88 31.06 7.51 -17.73
CA ASN A 88 31.10 8.36 -16.56
C ASN A 88 29.91 8.15 -15.64
N ILE A 89 28.72 8.03 -16.18
CA ILE A 89 27.50 7.73 -15.39
C ILE A 89 27.69 6.43 -14.62
N ARG A 90 28.14 5.36 -15.25
CA ARG A 90 28.39 4.06 -14.59
C ARG A 90 29.43 4.20 -13.47
N LYS A 91 30.57 4.83 -13.75
CA LYS A 91 31.61 5.05 -12.75
C LYS A 91 31.11 5.81 -11.52
N GLU A 92 30.33 6.86 -11.74
CA GLU A 92 29.74 7.63 -10.64
C GLU A 92 28.72 6.80 -9.82
N PHE A 93 27.92 5.98 -10.47
CA PHE A 93 26.99 5.10 -9.77
C PHE A 93 27.70 3.98 -9.03
N GLN A 94 28.71 3.35 -9.61
CA GLN A 94 29.48 2.31 -8.93
C GLN A 94 30.11 2.79 -7.61
N LYS A 95 30.60 4.03 -7.58
CA LYS A 95 31.10 4.65 -6.34
C LYS A 95 30.04 4.83 -5.25
N ARG A 96 28.76 4.88 -5.66
CA ARG A 96 27.62 5.16 -4.77
C ARG A 96 26.92 3.90 -4.28
N LEU A 97 27.22 2.73 -4.85
CA LEU A 97 26.57 1.49 -4.44
C LEU A 97 26.91 1.13 -3.00
N PRO A 98 25.95 0.59 -2.24
CA PRO A 98 26.22 0.04 -0.92
C PRO A 98 27.25 -1.09 -1.01
N LYS A 99 28.18 -1.12 -0.07
CA LYS A 99 29.20 -2.18 0.01
C LYS A 99 28.74 -3.40 0.81
N SER A 100 27.53 -3.38 1.35
CA SER A 100 26.99 -4.47 2.14
C SER A 100 25.72 -5.02 1.50
N ASN A 101 25.40 -6.28 1.80
CA ASN A 101 24.17 -6.94 1.36
C ASN A 101 23.08 -6.96 2.47
N ILE A 102 23.17 -6.07 3.43
CA ILE A 102 22.17 -5.96 4.50
C ILE A 102 20.85 -5.44 3.92
N TRP A 103 19.76 -6.11 4.27
CA TRP A 103 18.40 -5.63 4.02
C TRP A 103 17.79 -5.16 5.34
N LEU A 104 17.35 -3.91 5.39
CA LEU A 104 16.61 -3.38 6.53
C LEU A 104 15.13 -3.44 6.22
N LEU A 105 14.39 -4.17 7.04
CA LEU A 105 12.93 -4.30 6.94
C LEU A 105 12.26 -3.53 8.08
N MET A 106 11.09 -2.98 7.82
CA MET A 106 10.22 -2.39 8.84
C MET A 106 8.79 -2.21 8.33
N ASP A 107 7.84 -2.26 9.23
CA ASP A 107 6.48 -1.81 8.99
C ASP A 107 6.34 -0.35 9.41
N ARG A 108 5.67 -0.04 10.51
CA ARG A 108 5.74 1.28 11.16
C ARG A 108 6.88 1.31 12.15
N ASP A 109 7.27 2.50 12.57
CA ASP A 109 8.31 2.65 13.59
C ASP A 109 7.86 2.18 14.98
N TYR A 110 6.54 2.10 15.24
CA TYR A 110 5.95 1.72 16.54
C TYR A 110 5.05 0.46 16.49
N GLU A 111 4.82 -0.13 15.32
CA GLU A 111 3.89 -1.25 15.10
C GLU A 111 4.40 -2.16 13.99
N ALA A 112 4.36 -3.46 14.21
CA ALA A 112 4.65 -4.50 13.23
C ALA A 112 3.34 -5.15 12.72
N ASP A 113 3.34 -6.47 12.38
CA ASP A 113 2.20 -7.26 11.87
C ASP A 113 1.69 -6.82 10.49
N ASP A 114 2.58 -6.25 9.66
CA ASP A 114 2.27 -5.95 8.26
C ASP A 114 3.23 -6.70 7.32
N ASN A 115 3.28 -6.35 6.06
CA ASN A 115 3.97 -7.10 5.01
C ASN A 115 5.48 -7.27 5.27
N ALA A 116 6.15 -6.31 5.90
CA ALA A 116 7.58 -6.41 6.15
C ALA A 116 7.90 -7.44 7.25
N GLU A 117 7.09 -7.53 8.33
CA GLU A 117 7.24 -8.58 9.34
C GLU A 117 7.07 -9.97 8.72
N HIS A 118 6.00 -10.18 7.94
CA HIS A 118 5.72 -11.48 7.31
C HIS A 118 6.80 -11.88 6.31
N LEU A 119 7.33 -10.93 5.54
CA LEU A 119 8.44 -11.18 4.64
C LEU A 119 9.74 -11.48 5.41
N TYR A 120 10.02 -10.74 6.50
CA TYR A 120 11.17 -10.99 7.35
C TYR A 120 11.16 -12.42 7.91
N ARG A 121 10.04 -12.83 8.47
CA ARG A 121 9.85 -14.20 9.00
C ARG A 121 10.08 -15.26 7.93
N TYR A 122 9.57 -15.03 6.70
CA TYR A 122 9.81 -15.92 5.58
C TYR A 122 11.29 -16.03 5.22
N ILE A 123 12.00 -14.90 5.15
CA ILE A 123 13.44 -14.87 4.81
C ILE A 123 14.24 -15.56 5.92
N MET A 124 13.98 -15.25 7.17
CA MET A 124 14.65 -15.86 8.33
C MET A 124 14.54 -17.41 8.32
N GLN A 125 13.37 -17.92 7.93
CA GLN A 125 13.10 -19.37 7.93
C GLN A 125 13.64 -20.10 6.69
N ASN A 126 13.64 -19.46 5.52
CA ASN A 126 13.92 -20.13 4.24
C ASN A 126 15.25 -19.67 3.60
N HIS A 127 15.81 -18.55 4.04
CA HIS A 127 17.01 -17.92 3.45
C HIS A 127 17.89 -17.32 4.54
N PRO A 128 18.35 -18.13 5.53
CA PRO A 128 19.14 -17.64 6.66
C PRO A 128 20.51 -17.04 6.26
N GLU A 129 20.96 -17.30 5.04
CA GLU A 129 22.17 -16.71 4.46
C GLU A 129 22.02 -15.21 4.14
N GLN A 130 20.78 -14.71 4.00
CA GLN A 130 20.52 -13.30 3.75
C GLN A 130 20.57 -12.51 5.04
N GLU A 131 21.50 -11.57 5.14
CA GLU A 131 21.60 -10.67 6.28
C GLU A 131 20.42 -9.70 6.32
N ILE A 132 19.56 -9.84 7.32
CA ILE A 132 18.36 -9.00 7.52
C ILE A 132 18.32 -8.41 8.92
N VAL A 133 17.79 -7.20 9.03
CA VAL A 133 17.56 -6.49 10.29
C VAL A 133 16.14 -5.92 10.27
N PHE A 134 15.42 -6.00 11.38
CA PHE A 134 14.09 -5.41 11.50
C PHE A 134 14.13 -4.20 12.42
N ALA A 135 13.69 -3.05 11.93
CA ALA A 135 13.68 -1.80 12.68
C ALA A 135 12.32 -1.55 13.32
N LEU A 136 12.33 -1.30 14.65
CA LEU A 136 11.13 -1.02 15.42
C LEU A 136 11.52 -0.15 16.63
N ARG A 137 10.61 0.63 17.21
CA ARG A 137 10.85 1.31 18.48
C ARG A 137 10.80 0.31 19.62
N LYS A 138 11.66 0.50 20.62
CA LYS A 138 11.74 -0.40 21.78
C LYS A 138 10.48 -0.39 22.65
N GLU A 139 9.75 0.73 22.62
CA GLU A 139 8.49 0.89 23.35
C GLU A 139 7.29 0.24 22.63
N SER A 140 7.49 -0.32 21.43
CA SER A 140 6.43 -1.04 20.73
C SER A 140 6.03 -2.30 21.50
N SER A 141 4.73 -2.55 21.58
CA SER A 141 4.18 -3.80 22.14
C SER A 141 4.63 -5.04 21.37
N ASP A 142 5.05 -4.88 20.11
CA ASP A 142 5.56 -5.98 19.29
C ASP A 142 7.02 -6.33 19.57
N TRP A 143 7.78 -5.47 20.25
CA TRP A 143 9.22 -5.68 20.45
C TRP A 143 9.53 -7.02 21.11
N GLU A 144 8.95 -7.28 22.29
CA GLU A 144 9.20 -8.51 23.03
C GLU A 144 8.74 -9.76 22.28
N ARG A 145 7.63 -9.66 21.53
CA ARG A 145 7.12 -10.76 20.71
C ARG A 145 8.12 -11.13 19.63
N LEU A 146 8.59 -10.16 18.87
CA LEU A 146 9.53 -10.37 17.76
C LEU A 146 10.91 -10.81 18.26
N GLU A 147 11.37 -10.29 19.41
CA GLU A 147 12.62 -10.71 20.03
C GLU A 147 12.57 -12.19 20.45
N LYS A 148 11.46 -12.63 21.06
CA LYS A 148 11.23 -14.06 21.42
C LYS A 148 11.14 -14.96 20.18
N GLU A 149 10.69 -14.43 19.04
CA GLU A 149 10.66 -15.15 17.76
C GLU A 149 12.04 -15.21 17.07
N GLY A 150 13.05 -14.54 17.60
CA GLY A 150 14.42 -14.55 17.07
C GLY A 150 14.70 -13.52 15.98
N PHE A 151 13.90 -12.45 15.88
CA PHE A 151 14.18 -11.35 14.98
C PHE A 151 15.46 -10.61 15.39
N ASN A 152 16.30 -10.25 14.45
CA ASN A 152 17.42 -9.32 14.65
C ASN A 152 16.87 -7.89 14.67
N LEU A 153 16.45 -7.43 15.86
CA LEU A 153 15.82 -6.14 16.06
C LEU A 153 16.84 -5.02 16.22
N ILE A 154 16.48 -3.86 15.69
CA ILE A 154 17.21 -2.61 15.91
C ILE A 154 16.24 -1.50 16.29
N GLU A 155 16.60 -0.74 17.32
CA GLU A 155 15.78 0.37 17.79
C GLU A 155 15.75 1.50 16.77
N PHE A 156 14.55 1.80 16.22
CA PHE A 156 14.36 2.86 15.24
C PHE A 156 14.79 4.22 15.80
N GLY A 157 15.60 4.95 15.04
CA GLY A 157 16.12 6.26 15.40
C GLY A 157 17.35 6.23 16.33
N SER A 158 17.83 5.05 16.75
CA SER A 158 19.09 4.92 17.51
C SER A 158 20.32 5.19 16.63
N PHE A 159 21.46 5.42 17.26
CA PHE A 159 22.74 5.55 16.54
C PHE A 159 23.06 4.30 15.71
N GLU A 160 22.74 3.12 16.22
CA GLU A 160 22.92 1.86 15.51
C GLU A 160 22.03 1.78 14.27
N PHE A 161 20.75 2.16 14.39
CA PHE A 161 19.82 2.25 13.25
C PHE A 161 20.39 3.15 12.16
N GLU A 162 20.88 4.35 12.52
CA GLU A 162 21.46 5.27 11.53
C GLU A 162 22.71 4.72 10.85
N ARG A 163 23.49 3.93 11.58
CA ARG A 163 24.67 3.24 11.07
C ARG A 163 24.29 2.16 10.06
N ILE A 164 23.29 1.36 10.40
CA ILE A 164 22.83 0.23 9.58
C ILE A 164 22.06 0.73 8.34
N ILE A 165 21.13 1.67 8.49
CA ILE A 165 20.36 2.15 7.36
C ILE A 165 21.25 2.78 6.29
N LYS A 166 22.34 3.46 6.66
CA LYS A 166 23.34 4.01 5.72
C LYS A 166 24.11 2.93 4.95
N LYS A 167 24.24 1.72 5.51
CA LYS A 167 24.95 0.58 4.90
C LYS A 167 24.01 -0.33 4.11
N ALA A 168 22.74 -0.37 4.46
CA ALA A 168 21.75 -1.25 3.86
C ALA A 168 21.69 -1.07 2.32
N SER A 169 21.70 -2.18 1.59
CA SER A 169 21.49 -2.19 0.15
C SER A 169 20.05 -1.98 -0.23
N LYS A 170 19.15 -2.55 0.58
CA LYS A 170 17.70 -2.40 0.45
C LYS A 170 17.08 -1.93 1.76
N VAL A 171 16.14 -1.00 1.65
CA VAL A 171 15.22 -0.63 2.71
C VAL A 171 13.83 -1.06 2.24
N ILE A 172 13.24 -2.00 2.96
CA ILE A 172 12.01 -2.71 2.59
C ILE A 172 10.95 -2.37 3.62
N SER A 173 9.87 -1.71 3.21
CA SER A 173 8.85 -1.27 4.17
C SER A 173 7.44 -1.39 3.63
N SER A 174 6.50 -1.69 4.51
CA SER A 174 5.07 -1.63 4.25
C SER A 174 4.55 -0.19 4.16
N HIS A 175 5.32 0.78 4.66
CA HIS A 175 4.98 2.21 4.70
C HIS A 175 6.06 3.05 4.00
N SER A 176 5.66 4.22 3.51
CA SER A 176 6.57 5.19 2.88
C SER A 176 6.41 6.59 3.48
N ASP A 177 6.22 6.62 4.80
CA ASP A 177 6.01 7.86 5.55
C ASP A 177 7.29 8.69 5.63
N GLU A 178 7.14 9.98 5.87
CA GLU A 178 8.25 10.93 5.79
C GLU A 178 9.35 10.65 6.81
N TYR A 179 8.99 10.14 7.99
CA TYR A 179 9.96 9.79 9.03
C TYR A 179 10.97 8.72 8.59
N LEU A 180 10.58 7.79 7.67
CA LEU A 180 11.47 6.82 7.05
C LEU A 180 12.14 7.40 5.79
N MET A 181 11.35 8.07 4.93
CA MET A 181 11.84 8.53 3.63
C MET A 181 13.01 9.51 3.71
N ARG A 182 13.14 10.26 4.81
CA ARG A 182 14.28 11.16 5.05
C ARG A 182 15.64 10.45 5.15
N TYR A 183 15.64 9.17 5.50
CA TYR A 183 16.87 8.36 5.58
C TYR A 183 17.26 7.73 4.25
N ILE A 184 16.33 7.68 3.27
CA ILE A 184 16.56 7.02 1.99
C ILE A 184 17.44 7.89 1.10
N THR A 185 18.59 7.37 0.73
CA THR A 185 19.54 8.03 -0.17
C THR A 185 19.51 7.40 -1.57
N PRO A 186 20.09 8.04 -2.60
CA PRO A 186 20.22 7.45 -3.93
C PRO A 186 21.03 6.14 -3.98
N ARG A 187 21.72 5.80 -2.89
CA ARG A 187 22.55 4.58 -2.81
C ARG A 187 21.75 3.32 -2.55
N GLN A 188 20.59 3.47 -1.90
CA GLN A 188 19.75 2.35 -1.48
C GLN A 188 18.60 2.14 -2.45
N GLN A 189 18.16 0.91 -2.53
CA GLN A 189 16.88 0.57 -3.12
C GLN A 189 15.79 0.68 -2.06
N PHE A 190 14.81 1.54 -2.28
CA PHE A 190 13.60 1.57 -1.46
C PHE A 190 12.54 0.67 -2.09
N ILE A 191 12.14 -0.34 -1.34
CA ILE A 191 11.17 -1.36 -1.73
C ILE A 191 9.90 -1.12 -0.92
N PHE A 192 8.82 -0.81 -1.62
CA PHE A 192 7.53 -0.53 -1.00
C PHE A 192 6.61 -1.75 -1.10
N LEU A 193 6.35 -2.40 0.03
CA LEU A 193 5.50 -3.59 0.11
C LEU A 193 4.02 -3.27 0.19
N GLN A 194 3.68 -2.00 0.42
CA GLN A 194 2.34 -1.51 0.76
C GLN A 194 1.78 -2.04 2.09
N HIS A 195 0.76 -1.36 2.60
CA HIS A 195 -0.02 -1.74 3.77
C HIS A 195 -1.49 -2.08 3.44
N GLY A 196 -1.90 -1.95 2.18
CA GLY A 196 -3.26 -2.28 1.71
C GLY A 196 -3.43 -2.01 0.23
N VAL A 197 -4.43 -2.65 -0.37
CA VAL A 197 -4.75 -2.45 -1.79
C VAL A 197 -5.08 -0.99 -2.07
N THR A 198 -4.41 -0.40 -3.04
CA THR A 198 -4.63 0.98 -3.47
C THR A 198 -5.88 1.07 -4.33
N GLN A 199 -7.05 1.06 -3.69
CA GLN A 199 -8.35 1.17 -4.37
C GLN A 199 -8.71 2.62 -4.75
N ASN A 200 -8.15 3.59 -4.03
CA ASN A 200 -8.33 5.03 -4.24
C ASN A 200 -7.11 5.63 -4.94
N ASP A 201 -7.28 6.81 -5.57
CA ASP A 201 -6.15 7.50 -6.20
C ASP A 201 -5.29 8.19 -5.13
N VAL A 202 -4.09 7.66 -4.94
CA VAL A 202 -3.05 8.19 -4.03
C VAL A 202 -1.82 8.67 -4.81
N SER A 203 -1.97 8.93 -6.10
CA SER A 203 -0.88 9.33 -6.99
C SER A 203 -0.13 10.57 -6.51
N LYS A 204 -0.84 11.58 -5.97
CA LYS A 204 -0.21 12.80 -5.41
C LYS A 204 0.79 12.47 -4.31
N TRP A 205 0.45 11.53 -3.44
CA TRP A 205 1.31 11.12 -2.34
C TRP A 205 2.45 10.22 -2.83
N LEU A 206 2.15 9.18 -3.62
CA LEU A 206 3.15 8.24 -4.11
C LEU A 206 4.14 8.87 -5.10
N ASN A 207 3.70 9.77 -5.98
CA ASN A 207 4.58 10.40 -6.98
C ASN A 207 5.69 11.25 -6.35
N SER A 208 5.51 11.73 -5.13
CA SER A 208 6.56 12.46 -4.40
C SER A 208 7.68 11.54 -3.90
N LYS A 209 7.44 10.23 -3.80
CA LYS A 209 8.37 9.26 -3.21
C LYS A 209 9.32 8.68 -4.27
N LYS A 210 10.54 8.37 -3.83
CA LYS A 210 11.49 7.59 -4.63
C LYS A 210 11.32 6.11 -4.29
N ILE A 211 10.58 5.39 -5.10
CA ILE A 211 10.32 3.96 -4.94
C ILE A 211 10.99 3.22 -6.09
N ASN A 212 11.82 2.23 -5.79
CA ASN A 212 12.51 1.41 -6.78
C ASN A 212 11.66 0.20 -7.21
N LEU A 213 10.96 -0.41 -6.25
CA LEU A 213 9.93 -1.43 -6.48
C LEU A 213 8.71 -1.17 -5.63
N PHE A 214 7.56 -1.46 -6.19
CA PHE A 214 6.25 -1.27 -5.61
C PHE A 214 5.42 -2.55 -5.81
N PHE A 215 5.14 -3.27 -4.74
CA PHE A 215 4.40 -4.52 -4.80
C PHE A 215 2.90 -4.29 -4.67
N VAL A 216 2.11 -4.99 -5.48
CA VAL A 216 0.65 -4.91 -5.51
C VAL A 216 0.00 -6.29 -5.44
N ALA A 217 -1.25 -6.34 -5.01
CA ALA A 217 -1.94 -7.60 -4.75
C ALA A 217 -2.99 -7.98 -5.79
N THR A 218 -3.54 -7.02 -6.53
CA THR A 218 -4.63 -7.26 -7.46
C THR A 218 -4.30 -6.80 -8.88
N GLN A 219 -4.88 -7.45 -9.88
CA GLN A 219 -4.68 -7.07 -11.28
C GLN A 219 -5.25 -5.68 -11.57
N MET A 220 -6.40 -5.34 -11.00
CA MET A 220 -7.02 -4.03 -11.19
C MET A 220 -6.15 -2.90 -10.62
N GLU A 221 -5.55 -3.11 -9.45
CA GLU A 221 -4.60 -2.19 -8.84
C GLU A 221 -3.36 -2.00 -9.74
N PHE A 222 -2.75 -3.11 -10.16
CA PHE A 222 -1.61 -3.11 -11.07
C PHE A 222 -1.92 -2.28 -12.31
N ASP A 223 -3.01 -2.61 -13.01
CA ASP A 223 -3.43 -1.94 -14.23
C ASP A 223 -3.70 -0.45 -14.01
N SER A 224 -4.35 -0.09 -12.90
CA SER A 224 -4.68 1.31 -12.58
C SER A 224 -3.44 2.19 -12.41
N ILE A 225 -2.33 1.58 -11.99
CA ILE A 225 -1.06 2.29 -11.76
C ILE A 225 -0.23 2.32 -13.04
N ILE A 226 -0.06 1.18 -13.74
CA ILE A 226 0.90 1.08 -14.84
C ILE A 226 0.39 1.62 -16.18
N LYS A 227 -0.92 1.64 -16.42
CA LYS A 227 -1.49 2.09 -17.71
C LYS A 227 -1.08 3.52 -18.04
N ASN A 228 -0.90 3.80 -19.35
CA ASN A 228 -0.69 5.15 -19.83
C ASN A 228 -1.88 6.05 -19.52
N TYR A 229 -1.63 7.35 -19.43
CA TYR A 229 -2.62 8.39 -19.14
C TYR A 229 -3.24 8.34 -17.73
N THR A 230 -2.67 7.55 -16.81
CA THR A 230 -2.99 7.66 -15.40
C THR A 230 -2.19 8.80 -14.76
N ARG A 231 -2.53 9.16 -13.52
CA ARG A 231 -1.78 10.16 -12.74
C ARG A 231 -0.54 9.59 -12.07
N TYR A 232 -0.37 8.27 -12.04
CA TYR A 232 0.80 7.61 -11.44
C TYR A 232 2.00 7.68 -12.36
N LYS A 233 3.16 8.07 -11.81
CA LYS A 233 4.45 8.04 -12.54
C LYS A 233 5.01 6.64 -12.72
N PHE A 234 4.55 5.66 -11.93
CA PHE A 234 5.09 4.31 -11.91
C PHE A 234 4.60 3.49 -13.10
N GLY A 235 5.47 2.65 -13.63
CA GLY A 235 5.19 1.74 -14.72
C GLY A 235 5.50 0.28 -14.34
N GLN A 236 5.36 -0.63 -15.29
CA GLN A 236 5.65 -2.06 -15.08
C GLN A 236 7.11 -2.37 -14.72
N LYS A 237 8.00 -1.39 -14.79
CA LYS A 237 9.40 -1.54 -14.37
C LYS A 237 9.58 -1.36 -12.86
N GLU A 238 8.66 -0.66 -12.21
CA GLU A 238 8.65 -0.45 -10.76
C GLU A 238 7.56 -1.24 -10.05
N VAL A 239 6.40 -1.44 -10.69
CA VAL A 239 5.23 -2.10 -10.08
C VAL A 239 5.26 -3.58 -10.39
N ILE A 240 5.14 -4.41 -9.37
CA ILE A 240 5.20 -5.87 -9.49
C ILE A 240 3.98 -6.49 -8.81
N LEU A 241 3.27 -7.35 -9.55
CA LEU A 241 2.12 -8.07 -9.05
C LEU A 241 2.58 -9.40 -8.41
N THR A 242 2.55 -9.46 -7.06
CA THR A 242 3.00 -10.64 -6.30
C THR A 242 1.98 -11.15 -5.29
N GLY A 243 0.98 -10.36 -4.96
CA GLY A 243 0.24 -10.49 -3.71
C GLY A 243 0.99 -9.87 -2.54
N PHE A 244 0.35 -9.74 -1.39
CA PHE A 244 0.97 -9.22 -0.17
C PHE A 244 1.59 -10.32 0.67
N ALA A 245 2.72 -10.03 1.33
CA ALA A 245 3.42 -11.01 2.17
C ALA A 245 2.53 -11.58 3.29
N ARG A 246 1.73 -10.74 3.94
CA ARG A 246 0.80 -11.14 5.00
C ARG A 246 -0.35 -12.04 4.51
N HIS A 247 -0.65 -12.04 3.20
CA HIS A 247 -1.68 -12.91 2.64
C HIS A 247 -1.35 -14.40 2.81
N ASP A 248 -0.06 -14.76 2.85
CA ASP A 248 0.35 -16.14 3.13
C ASP A 248 -0.03 -16.55 4.56
N ALA A 249 0.09 -15.65 5.53
CA ALA A 249 -0.33 -15.88 6.90
C ALA A 249 -1.86 -15.95 7.03
N LEU A 250 -2.58 -15.08 6.35
CA LEU A 250 -4.05 -15.13 6.32
C LEU A 250 -4.58 -16.49 5.87
N LEU A 251 -3.99 -17.08 4.81
CA LEU A 251 -4.41 -18.40 4.34
C LEU A 251 -4.11 -19.51 5.35
N ARG A 252 -2.93 -19.47 5.99
CA ARG A 252 -2.54 -20.48 6.99
C ARG A 252 -3.42 -20.43 8.23
N ASN A 253 -3.80 -19.24 8.67
CA ASN A 253 -4.53 -19.01 9.91
C ASN A 253 -6.05 -18.93 9.71
N LYS A 254 -6.53 -19.17 8.49
CA LYS A 254 -7.96 -19.13 8.19
C LYS A 254 -8.73 -20.08 9.10
N GLN A 255 -9.72 -19.54 9.80
CA GLN A 255 -10.63 -20.31 10.65
C GLN A 255 -12.04 -20.34 10.06
N SER A 256 -12.75 -21.43 10.31
CA SER A 256 -14.17 -21.60 10.01
C SER A 256 -14.99 -21.55 11.32
N ASP A 257 -16.28 -21.31 11.17
CA ASP A 257 -17.29 -21.46 12.23
C ASP A 257 -17.19 -20.48 13.43
N ILE A 258 -16.41 -19.41 13.29
CA ILE A 258 -16.37 -18.33 14.28
C ILE A 258 -17.61 -17.45 14.12
N LYS A 259 -18.27 -17.16 15.24
CA LYS A 259 -19.43 -16.27 15.29
C LYS A 259 -19.05 -14.88 15.82
N GLN A 260 -18.21 -14.18 15.06
CA GLN A 260 -17.79 -12.83 15.35
C GLN A 260 -17.99 -11.95 14.12
N ILE A 261 -18.51 -10.76 14.30
CA ILE A 261 -18.51 -9.69 13.30
C ILE A 261 -17.52 -8.62 13.71
N ILE A 262 -16.79 -8.07 12.73
CA ILE A 262 -15.87 -6.96 12.95
C ILE A 262 -16.41 -5.69 12.31
N ILE A 263 -16.40 -4.60 13.07
CA ILE A 263 -16.79 -3.25 12.60
C ILE A 263 -15.53 -2.39 12.54
N MET A 264 -15.12 -2.00 11.32
CA MET A 264 -13.89 -1.23 11.06
C MET A 264 -14.18 -0.03 10.14
N PRO A 265 -14.60 1.11 10.69
CA PRO A 265 -14.87 2.31 9.88
C PRO A 265 -13.60 3.05 9.46
N THR A 266 -13.61 3.63 8.27
CA THR A 266 -12.62 4.61 7.83
C THR A 266 -12.86 5.94 8.53
N TRP A 267 -11.80 6.57 9.03
CA TRP A 267 -11.91 7.89 9.66
C TRP A 267 -12.34 8.98 8.65
N ARG A 268 -12.79 10.13 9.16
CA ARG A 268 -13.15 11.29 8.33
C ARG A 268 -12.30 12.50 8.68
N ALA A 269 -11.62 13.07 7.67
CA ALA A 269 -10.82 14.27 7.87
C ALA A 269 -11.66 15.42 8.42
N SER A 270 -12.89 15.60 7.95
CA SER A 270 -13.82 16.63 8.43
C SER A 270 -14.19 16.50 9.91
N ALA A 271 -14.19 15.25 10.45
CA ALA A 271 -14.54 15.00 11.85
C ALA A 271 -13.39 15.28 12.82
N ILE A 272 -12.13 15.08 12.37
CA ILE A 272 -10.95 15.16 13.27
C ILE A 272 -9.95 16.27 12.93
N ASN A 273 -10.05 16.92 11.75
CA ASN A 273 -9.10 17.97 11.39
C ASN A 273 -9.15 19.12 12.38
N ASN A 274 -7.99 19.42 12.92
CA ASN A 274 -7.76 20.55 13.83
C ASN A 274 -8.00 21.87 13.10
N VAL A 275 -8.92 22.66 13.59
CA VAL A 275 -8.85 24.09 13.37
C VAL A 275 -7.66 24.57 14.19
N PHE A 276 -6.66 25.19 13.56
CA PHE A 276 -5.54 25.82 14.26
C PHE A 276 -6.09 26.61 15.45
N ASN A 277 -5.59 26.33 16.67
CA ASN A 277 -6.00 26.93 17.95
C ASN A 277 -7.33 26.47 18.57
N SER A 278 -7.91 25.31 18.22
CA SER A 278 -9.06 24.78 18.95
C SER A 278 -8.63 24.04 20.23
N ASN A 279 -9.28 24.36 21.37
CA ASN A 279 -9.07 23.61 22.61
C ASN A 279 -9.56 22.16 22.45
N GLU A 280 -8.97 21.22 23.20
CA GLU A 280 -9.33 19.80 23.21
C GLU A 280 -10.85 19.56 23.39
N ARG A 281 -11.48 20.36 24.23
CA ARG A 281 -12.94 20.32 24.44
C ARG A 281 -13.72 20.64 23.16
N ASN A 282 -13.33 21.67 22.41
CA ASN A 282 -13.99 22.03 21.16
C ASN A 282 -13.83 20.96 20.09
N MET A 283 -12.69 20.27 20.09
CA MET A 283 -12.44 19.15 19.17
C MET A 283 -13.36 17.96 19.47
N LYS A 284 -13.54 17.61 20.75
CA LYS A 284 -14.45 16.54 21.17
C LYS A 284 -15.90 16.87 20.83
N GLU A 285 -16.34 18.11 21.09
CA GLU A 285 -17.70 18.54 20.73
C GLU A 285 -17.93 18.51 19.21
N LYS A 286 -16.96 18.96 18.42
CA LYS A 286 -17.02 18.87 16.96
C LYS A 286 -17.12 17.42 16.49
N PHE A 287 -16.30 16.52 17.06
CA PHE A 287 -16.34 15.10 16.74
C PHE A 287 -17.71 14.50 17.03
N LYS A 288 -18.29 14.75 18.22
CA LYS A 288 -19.62 14.27 18.62
C LYS A 288 -20.74 14.74 17.70
N ARG A 289 -20.61 15.95 17.14
CA ARG A 289 -21.60 16.50 16.19
C ARG A 289 -21.40 16.00 14.77
N SER A 290 -20.31 15.32 14.47
CA SER A 290 -20.05 14.80 13.12
C SER A 290 -21.03 13.68 12.78
N GLU A 291 -21.48 13.64 11.53
CA GLU A 291 -22.32 12.55 11.02
C GLU A 291 -21.62 11.20 11.21
N TYR A 292 -20.29 11.15 11.02
CA TYR A 292 -19.48 9.97 11.26
C TYR A 292 -19.69 9.39 12.66
N PHE A 293 -19.53 10.20 13.70
CA PHE A 293 -19.75 9.74 15.08
C PHE A 293 -21.18 9.31 15.31
N GLN A 294 -22.15 10.13 14.90
CA GLN A 294 -23.57 9.86 15.12
C GLN A 294 -23.99 8.54 14.50
N LYS A 295 -23.64 8.28 13.25
CA LYS A 295 -24.02 7.07 12.52
C LYS A 295 -23.37 5.81 13.10
N TRP A 296 -22.05 5.84 13.36
CA TRP A 296 -21.38 4.66 13.93
C TRP A 296 -21.78 4.42 15.39
N ASN A 297 -21.95 5.47 16.20
CA ASN A 297 -22.42 5.32 17.58
C ASN A 297 -23.87 4.83 17.63
N SER A 298 -24.73 5.30 16.73
CA SER A 298 -26.11 4.80 16.59
C SER A 298 -26.12 3.32 16.27
N LEU A 299 -25.40 2.89 15.24
CA LEU A 299 -25.31 1.48 14.85
C LEU A 299 -24.82 0.59 15.99
N LEU A 300 -23.74 0.98 16.68
CA LEU A 300 -23.18 0.19 17.79
C LEU A 300 -24.13 0.04 18.96
N ASN A 301 -25.04 1.02 19.17
CA ASN A 301 -26.06 1.00 20.22
C ASN A 301 -27.44 0.54 19.73
N ASN A 302 -27.57 0.07 18.49
CA ASN A 302 -28.84 -0.30 17.91
C ASN A 302 -29.39 -1.57 18.56
N ASN A 303 -30.60 -1.48 19.16
CA ASN A 303 -31.24 -2.60 19.82
C ASN A 303 -31.55 -3.79 18.88
N ASN A 304 -31.81 -3.53 17.60
CA ASN A 304 -32.05 -4.59 16.62
C ASN A 304 -30.73 -5.31 16.26
N LEU A 305 -29.58 -4.57 16.17
CA LEU A 305 -28.27 -5.20 16.04
C LEU A 305 -28.01 -6.15 17.20
N LYS A 306 -28.27 -5.69 18.45
CA LYS A 306 -28.10 -6.49 19.65
C LYS A 306 -28.95 -7.78 19.57
N LYS A 307 -30.25 -7.64 19.29
CA LYS A 307 -31.20 -8.78 19.18
C LYS A 307 -30.76 -9.78 18.11
N LEU A 308 -30.33 -9.31 16.94
CA LEU A 308 -29.82 -10.18 15.88
C LEU A 308 -28.55 -10.93 16.33
N CYS A 309 -27.62 -10.25 16.97
CA CYS A 309 -26.39 -10.88 17.47
C CYS A 309 -26.70 -11.94 18.55
N GLU A 310 -27.63 -11.65 19.46
CA GLU A 310 -28.09 -12.61 20.49
C GLU A 310 -28.78 -13.81 19.84
N GLN A 311 -29.72 -13.58 18.92
CA GLN A 311 -30.52 -14.62 18.26
C GLN A 311 -29.64 -15.62 17.49
N TYR A 312 -28.60 -15.12 16.80
CA TYR A 312 -27.72 -15.95 15.99
C TYR A 312 -26.39 -16.29 16.68
N SER A 313 -26.22 -15.86 17.95
CA SER A 313 -25.01 -16.06 18.77
C SER A 313 -23.71 -15.46 18.19
N TYR A 314 -23.83 -14.28 17.61
CA TYR A 314 -22.66 -13.51 17.13
C TYR A 314 -22.16 -12.52 18.17
N THR A 315 -20.85 -12.35 18.26
CA THR A 315 -20.20 -11.28 19.03
C THR A 315 -19.82 -10.13 18.12
N VAL A 316 -19.78 -8.91 18.67
CA VAL A 316 -19.37 -7.70 17.93
C VAL A 316 -18.00 -7.26 18.41
N VAL A 317 -17.07 -7.07 17.48
CA VAL A 317 -15.77 -6.46 17.76
C VAL A 317 -15.69 -5.15 17.00
N PHE A 318 -15.42 -4.07 17.72
CA PHE A 318 -15.21 -2.74 17.16
C PHE A 318 -13.70 -2.42 17.12
N LYS A 319 -13.15 -2.20 15.93
CA LYS A 319 -11.77 -1.76 15.72
C LYS A 319 -11.78 -0.39 15.05
N PRO A 320 -11.77 0.70 15.83
CA PRO A 320 -11.69 2.05 15.28
C PRO A 320 -10.32 2.29 14.62
N HIS A 321 -10.29 3.17 13.63
CA HIS A 321 -9.04 3.62 13.03
C HIS A 321 -8.17 4.34 14.09
N PRO A 322 -6.82 4.24 14.05
CA PRO A 322 -5.92 4.89 15.01
C PRO A 322 -6.22 6.37 15.24
N ASN A 323 -6.59 7.12 14.20
CA ASN A 323 -6.97 8.53 14.31
C ASN A 323 -8.23 8.78 15.16
N ILE A 324 -9.03 7.76 15.42
CA ILE A 324 -10.26 7.83 16.22
C ILE A 324 -10.02 7.43 17.68
N MET A 325 -8.89 6.78 17.97
CA MET A 325 -8.56 6.32 19.34
C MET A 325 -8.67 7.42 20.42
N PRO A 326 -8.25 8.68 20.19
CA PRO A 326 -8.40 9.74 21.18
C PRO A 326 -9.86 10.04 21.57
N TYR A 327 -10.83 9.68 20.70
CA TYR A 327 -12.25 9.90 20.86
C TYR A 327 -13.02 8.64 21.27
N LEU A 328 -12.32 7.51 21.49
CA LEU A 328 -12.98 6.22 21.78
C LEU A 328 -13.89 6.28 23.01
N LYS A 329 -13.49 7.04 24.04
CA LYS A 329 -14.28 7.22 25.28
C LYS A 329 -15.59 7.97 25.05
N ASP A 330 -15.73 8.66 23.92
CA ASP A 330 -16.97 9.39 23.58
C ASP A 330 -18.04 8.46 22.97
N PHE A 331 -17.65 7.27 22.49
CA PHE A 331 -18.59 6.25 22.05
C PHE A 331 -19.24 5.58 23.26
N ASN A 332 -20.57 5.50 23.26
CA ASN A 332 -21.33 4.76 24.26
C ASN A 332 -21.34 3.28 23.88
N LEU A 333 -20.23 2.58 24.10
CA LEU A 333 -20.13 1.18 23.67
C LEU A 333 -20.93 0.29 24.63
N PRO A 334 -21.90 -0.51 24.10
CA PRO A 334 -22.64 -1.44 24.92
C PRO A 334 -21.75 -2.62 25.35
N PHE A 335 -22.08 -3.26 26.47
CA PHE A 335 -21.29 -4.34 27.07
C PHE A 335 -21.07 -5.55 26.16
N TYR A 336 -21.91 -5.76 25.15
CA TYR A 336 -21.80 -6.87 24.19
C TYR A 336 -20.79 -6.56 23.05
N THR A 337 -20.34 -5.30 22.93
CA THR A 337 -19.33 -4.89 21.94
C THR A 337 -17.96 -4.91 22.58
N LYS A 338 -17.09 -5.77 22.07
CA LYS A 338 -15.66 -5.77 22.44
C LYS A 338 -14.91 -4.72 21.63
N ILE A 339 -14.04 -3.97 22.28
CA ILE A 339 -13.04 -3.17 21.57
C ILE A 339 -11.89 -4.10 21.27
N ALA A 340 -11.45 -4.16 20.00
CA ALA A 340 -10.24 -4.87 19.66
C ALA A 340 -9.04 -4.22 20.37
N ASN A 341 -8.23 -5.03 21.04
CA ASN A 341 -7.02 -4.53 21.69
C ASN A 341 -6.08 -3.91 20.65
N GLN A 342 -5.26 -2.95 21.08
CA GLN A 342 -4.27 -2.33 20.20
C GLN A 342 -3.21 -3.35 19.77
N ASP A 343 -2.85 -4.25 20.67
CA ASP A 343 -1.83 -5.29 20.47
C ASP A 343 -2.37 -6.55 19.78
N GLU A 344 -3.68 -6.57 19.42
CA GLU A 344 -4.28 -7.71 18.74
C GLU A 344 -3.96 -7.65 17.24
N SER A 345 -3.33 -8.71 16.74
CA SER A 345 -3.00 -8.86 15.33
C SER A 345 -4.20 -8.64 14.43
N LEU A 346 -4.09 -7.70 13.47
CA LEU A 346 -5.14 -7.46 12.46
C LEU A 346 -5.41 -8.72 11.64
N GLN A 347 -4.36 -9.49 11.34
CA GLN A 347 -4.49 -10.73 10.58
C GLN A 347 -5.36 -11.73 11.35
N MET A 348 -5.15 -11.86 12.65
CA MET A 348 -5.96 -12.73 13.51
C MET A 348 -7.39 -12.22 13.67
N LEU A 349 -7.61 -10.92 13.77
CA LEU A 349 -8.97 -10.33 13.80
C LEU A 349 -9.75 -10.69 12.53
N PHE A 350 -9.14 -10.62 11.35
CA PHE A 350 -9.80 -11.02 10.10
C PHE A 350 -10.05 -12.54 10.05
N CYS A 351 -9.07 -13.34 10.50
CA CYS A 351 -9.24 -14.80 10.58
C CYS A 351 -10.36 -15.19 11.54
N ASN A 352 -10.48 -14.50 12.68
CA ASN A 352 -11.45 -14.76 13.73
C ASN A 352 -12.82 -14.11 13.48
N SER A 353 -13.02 -13.38 12.39
CA SER A 353 -14.31 -12.77 12.06
C SER A 353 -14.99 -13.49 10.91
N SER A 354 -16.31 -13.69 11.00
CA SER A 354 -17.13 -14.29 9.93
C SER A 354 -17.59 -13.26 8.90
N LEU A 355 -17.67 -11.99 9.30
CA LEU A 355 -18.23 -10.90 8.53
C LEU A 355 -17.56 -9.58 8.94
N MET A 356 -17.40 -8.67 8.00
CA MET A 356 -16.99 -7.30 8.26
C MET A 356 -18.07 -6.29 7.89
N ILE A 357 -18.29 -5.31 8.75
CA ILE A 357 -19.00 -4.06 8.44
C ILE A 357 -17.95 -2.95 8.36
N THR A 358 -17.85 -2.32 7.21
CA THR A 358 -16.93 -1.20 6.97
C THR A 358 -17.58 -0.18 6.02
N ASP A 359 -16.81 0.77 5.51
CA ASP A 359 -17.34 1.78 4.57
C ASP A 359 -16.47 1.92 3.33
N TYR A 360 -15.28 2.59 3.44
CA TYR A 360 -14.35 2.84 2.31
C TYR A 360 -12.97 2.23 2.55
N SER A 361 -12.83 1.36 3.53
CA SER A 361 -11.52 0.83 3.95
C SER A 361 -11.01 -0.26 3.01
N SER A 362 -9.70 -0.22 2.73
CA SER A 362 -9.01 -1.28 1.98
C SER A 362 -8.93 -2.60 2.75
N VAL A 363 -9.16 -2.62 4.06
CA VAL A 363 -9.20 -3.88 4.85
C VAL A 363 -10.31 -4.84 4.40
N ALA A 364 -11.31 -4.36 3.63
CA ALA A 364 -12.29 -5.20 2.97
C ALA A 364 -11.67 -6.23 2.02
N PHE A 365 -10.51 -5.92 1.45
CA PHE A 365 -9.77 -6.85 0.58
C PHE A 365 -9.21 -8.05 1.35
N GLU A 366 -8.85 -7.89 2.63
CA GLU A 366 -8.41 -9.00 3.48
C GLU A 366 -9.55 -9.99 3.72
N MET A 367 -10.76 -9.50 3.99
CA MET A 367 -11.95 -10.33 4.11
C MET A 367 -12.29 -11.03 2.79
N ALA A 368 -12.18 -10.30 1.68
CA ALA A 368 -12.39 -10.87 0.35
C ALA A 368 -11.36 -11.96 0.02
N TYR A 369 -10.08 -11.77 0.42
CA TYR A 369 -9.04 -12.78 0.27
C TYR A 369 -9.36 -14.07 1.03
N LEU A 370 -9.94 -13.94 2.23
CA LEU A 370 -10.43 -15.05 3.06
C LEU A 370 -11.78 -15.62 2.57
N LYS A 371 -12.41 -15.04 1.55
CA LYS A 371 -13.76 -15.36 1.07
C LYS A 371 -14.82 -15.21 2.19
N LYS A 372 -14.72 -14.13 2.95
CA LYS A 372 -15.67 -13.76 4.02
C LYS A 372 -16.46 -12.53 3.59
N PRO A 373 -17.79 -12.46 3.89
CA PRO A 373 -18.64 -11.37 3.43
C PRO A 373 -18.29 -10.03 4.06
N VAL A 374 -18.59 -8.96 3.33
CA VAL A 374 -18.45 -7.57 3.75
C VAL A 374 -19.80 -6.87 3.58
N ILE A 375 -20.14 -5.93 4.45
CA ILE A 375 -21.21 -4.94 4.24
C ILE A 375 -20.53 -3.56 4.24
N TYR A 376 -20.79 -2.79 3.18
CA TYR A 376 -20.30 -1.41 3.07
C TYR A 376 -21.40 -0.44 3.53
N TYR A 377 -21.20 0.18 4.71
CA TYR A 377 -22.11 1.18 5.26
C TYR A 377 -21.65 2.58 4.87
N GLN A 378 -22.14 3.07 3.72
CA GLN A 378 -21.72 4.32 3.06
C GLN A 378 -22.80 5.40 3.17
N PHE A 379 -23.13 5.83 4.39
CA PHE A 379 -24.16 6.83 4.66
C PHE A 379 -23.83 8.23 4.08
N ASP A 380 -22.55 8.53 3.85
CA ASP A 380 -22.02 9.79 3.33
C ASP A 380 -21.45 9.68 1.91
N LYS A 381 -21.97 8.74 1.09
CA LYS A 381 -21.45 8.40 -0.25
C LYS A 381 -21.24 9.62 -1.15
N ASP A 382 -22.16 10.58 -1.10
CA ASP A 382 -22.15 11.74 -2.01
C ASP A 382 -21.10 12.80 -1.61
N VAL A 383 -20.67 12.80 -0.36
CA VAL A 383 -19.76 13.82 0.18
C VAL A 383 -18.38 13.28 0.57
N PHE A 384 -18.22 11.97 0.71
CA PHE A 384 -16.99 11.37 1.22
C PHE A 384 -15.74 11.81 0.43
N PHE A 385 -15.72 11.63 -0.88
CA PHE A 385 -14.57 12.00 -1.72
C PHE A 385 -14.40 13.51 -1.93
N ILE A 386 -15.39 14.31 -1.55
CA ILE A 386 -15.30 15.78 -1.58
C ILE A 386 -14.64 16.29 -0.30
N SER A 387 -14.99 15.71 0.85
CA SER A 387 -14.58 16.16 2.17
C SER A 387 -13.38 15.41 2.76
N HIS A 388 -12.94 14.32 2.13
CA HIS A 388 -11.81 13.52 2.56
C HIS A 388 -10.53 13.84 1.76
N THR A 389 -9.37 13.45 2.31
CA THR A 389 -8.07 13.57 1.61
C THR A 389 -7.89 12.53 0.49
N LEU A 390 -8.70 11.46 0.50
CA LEU A 390 -8.70 10.42 -0.53
C LEU A 390 -9.42 10.92 -1.78
N GLN A 391 -8.90 10.53 -2.94
CA GLN A 391 -9.54 10.76 -4.23
C GLN A 391 -10.13 9.45 -4.76
N LYS A 392 -11.25 9.54 -5.48
CA LYS A 392 -11.88 8.35 -6.09
C LYS A 392 -10.89 7.68 -7.05
N GLY A 393 -10.65 6.39 -6.85
CA GLY A 393 -9.80 5.55 -7.68
C GLY A 393 -10.59 4.70 -8.67
N TYR A 394 -10.04 3.54 -9.01
CA TYR A 394 -10.60 2.62 -10.00
C TYR A 394 -11.74 1.74 -9.46
N PHE A 395 -11.79 1.54 -8.13
CA PHE A 395 -12.69 0.56 -7.51
C PHE A 395 -14.10 1.11 -7.36
N ASP A 396 -15.07 0.41 -7.93
CA ASP A 396 -16.50 0.69 -7.75
C ASP A 396 -17.11 -0.29 -6.76
N TYR A 397 -17.52 0.22 -5.60
CA TYR A 397 -18.07 -0.60 -4.51
C TYR A 397 -19.31 -1.40 -4.89
N GLN A 398 -20.14 -0.88 -5.83
CA GLN A 398 -21.36 -1.57 -6.29
C GLN A 398 -21.06 -2.66 -7.30
N LYS A 399 -20.10 -2.40 -8.21
CA LYS A 399 -19.72 -3.31 -9.30
C LYS A 399 -18.66 -4.32 -8.86
N ASP A 400 -17.58 -3.82 -8.25
CA ASP A 400 -16.38 -4.59 -7.94
C ASP A 400 -16.36 -5.05 -6.47
N GLY A 401 -17.30 -4.55 -5.64
CA GLY A 401 -17.35 -4.79 -4.19
C GLY A 401 -17.56 -6.24 -3.80
N PHE A 402 -17.27 -6.52 -2.53
CA PHE A 402 -17.27 -7.85 -1.93
C PHE A 402 -18.52 -8.10 -1.09
N GLY A 403 -19.51 -7.22 -1.18
CA GLY A 403 -20.76 -7.29 -0.46
C GLY A 403 -21.67 -6.09 -0.73
N PRO A 404 -22.87 -6.05 -0.13
CA PRO A 404 -23.84 -4.99 -0.37
C PRO A 404 -23.33 -3.63 0.13
N VAL A 405 -23.67 -2.58 -0.63
CA VAL A 405 -23.52 -1.19 -0.23
C VAL A 405 -24.87 -0.68 0.27
N VAL A 406 -24.88 -0.18 1.51
CA VAL A 406 -26.08 0.36 2.17
C VAL A 406 -25.80 1.77 2.71
N GLN A 407 -26.82 2.61 2.82
CA GLN A 407 -26.67 4.00 3.27
C GLN A 407 -27.38 4.29 4.61
N ASP A 408 -28.23 3.38 5.06
CA ASP A 408 -28.98 3.50 6.30
C ASP A 408 -28.89 2.23 7.16
N GLU A 409 -29.21 2.35 8.45
CA GLU A 409 -29.10 1.27 9.43
C GLU A 409 -30.11 0.16 9.19
N ASP A 410 -31.34 0.49 8.76
CA ASP A 410 -32.39 -0.52 8.52
C ASP A 410 -32.01 -1.44 7.37
N SER A 411 -31.53 -0.87 6.26
CA SER A 411 -30.98 -1.62 5.13
C SER A 411 -29.78 -2.47 5.54
N LEU A 412 -28.90 -1.96 6.40
CA LEU A 412 -27.75 -2.71 6.93
C LEU A 412 -28.22 -3.92 7.74
N LEU A 413 -29.17 -3.73 8.67
CA LEU A 413 -29.69 -4.81 9.54
C LEU A 413 -30.43 -5.90 8.75
N ILE A 414 -31.16 -5.53 7.70
CA ILE A 414 -31.81 -6.51 6.79
C ILE A 414 -30.73 -7.36 6.09
N LYS A 415 -29.65 -6.75 5.58
CA LYS A 415 -28.55 -7.50 4.93
C LYS A 415 -27.80 -8.37 5.94
N LEU A 416 -27.57 -7.85 7.13
CA LEU A 416 -26.91 -8.58 8.21
C LEU A 416 -27.71 -9.82 8.61
N GLU A 417 -29.01 -9.68 8.82
CA GLU A 417 -29.90 -10.81 9.15
C GLU A 417 -29.89 -11.87 8.04
N SER A 418 -29.94 -11.44 6.78
CA SER A 418 -29.88 -12.36 5.65
C SER A 418 -28.55 -13.16 5.63
N LEU A 419 -27.43 -12.52 5.97
CA LEU A 419 -26.13 -13.19 6.09
C LEU A 419 -26.11 -14.15 7.28
N PHE A 420 -26.64 -13.77 8.43
CA PHE A 420 -26.71 -14.65 9.60
C PHE A 420 -27.55 -15.89 9.34
N ARG A 421 -28.72 -15.75 8.71
CA ARG A 421 -29.55 -16.88 8.28
C ARG A 421 -28.84 -17.85 7.34
N ASN A 422 -27.87 -17.35 6.56
CA ASN A 422 -27.05 -18.14 5.63
C ASN A 422 -25.66 -18.49 6.21
N ASN A 423 -25.49 -18.45 7.56
CA ASN A 423 -24.22 -18.71 8.24
C ASN A 423 -23.04 -17.89 7.65
N CYS A 424 -23.25 -16.63 7.32
CA CYS A 424 -22.28 -15.72 6.70
C CYS A 424 -21.64 -16.27 5.42
N LYS A 425 -22.34 -17.11 4.65
CA LYS A 425 -21.87 -17.51 3.32
C LYS A 425 -21.99 -16.34 2.36
N VAL A 426 -20.92 -16.14 1.58
CA VAL A 426 -20.89 -15.08 0.56
C VAL A 426 -21.89 -15.38 -0.56
N PHE A 427 -22.71 -14.40 -0.96
CA PHE A 427 -23.59 -14.52 -2.09
C PHE A 427 -22.83 -14.65 -3.41
N ASN A 428 -23.36 -15.39 -4.38
CA ASN A 428 -22.67 -15.80 -5.61
C ASN A 428 -22.10 -14.62 -6.42
N ASN A 429 -22.82 -13.52 -6.53
CA ASN A 429 -22.36 -12.31 -7.24
C ASN A 429 -21.08 -11.74 -6.64
N TYR A 430 -20.97 -11.65 -5.31
CA TYR A 430 -19.77 -11.14 -4.63
C TYR A 430 -18.64 -12.17 -4.57
N LYS A 431 -19.00 -13.46 -4.56
CA LYS A 431 -18.01 -14.54 -4.62
C LYS A 431 -17.19 -14.47 -5.90
N SER A 432 -17.83 -14.21 -7.05
CA SER A 432 -17.14 -14.01 -8.33
C SER A 432 -16.14 -12.85 -8.26
N ASN A 433 -16.55 -11.69 -7.70
CA ASN A 433 -15.66 -10.56 -7.50
C ASN A 433 -14.44 -10.92 -6.63
N MET A 434 -14.67 -11.61 -5.49
CA MET A 434 -13.58 -12.06 -4.61
C MET A 434 -12.63 -13.02 -5.32
N GLU A 435 -13.13 -13.89 -6.20
CA GLU A 435 -12.33 -14.86 -6.92
C GLU A 435 -11.48 -14.24 -8.04
N SER A 436 -11.99 -13.21 -8.71
CA SER A 436 -11.31 -12.53 -9.80
C SER A 436 -10.34 -11.43 -9.36
N THR A 437 -10.52 -10.87 -8.15
CA THR A 437 -9.76 -9.71 -7.68
C THR A 437 -8.27 -10.02 -7.50
N PHE A 438 -7.94 -11.15 -6.87
CA PHE A 438 -6.55 -11.46 -6.51
C PHE A 438 -5.89 -12.35 -7.54
N ALA A 439 -4.71 -11.96 -7.99
CA ALA A 439 -3.93 -12.74 -8.95
C ALA A 439 -3.41 -14.05 -8.35
N PHE A 440 -3.11 -14.07 -7.04
CA PHE A 440 -2.50 -15.22 -6.36
C PHE A 440 -3.23 -15.52 -5.04
N LYS A 441 -3.53 -16.81 -4.83
CA LYS A 441 -4.18 -17.36 -3.61
C LYS A 441 -3.55 -18.69 -3.21
N ASP A 442 -2.25 -18.81 -3.39
CA ASP A 442 -1.49 -20.06 -3.28
C ASP A 442 -0.54 -20.13 -2.09
N GLY A 443 -0.54 -19.07 -1.23
CA GLY A 443 0.33 -19.00 -0.06
C GLY A 443 1.81 -18.83 -0.38
N LYS A 444 2.16 -18.29 -1.57
CA LYS A 444 3.53 -18.12 -2.06
C LYS A 444 3.88 -16.65 -2.36
N CYS A 445 3.19 -15.71 -1.74
CA CYS A 445 3.44 -14.28 -1.97
C CYS A 445 4.84 -13.87 -1.47
N CYS A 446 5.24 -14.29 -0.27
CA CYS A 446 6.58 -14.05 0.25
C CYS A 446 7.67 -14.61 -0.66
N GLN A 447 7.47 -15.83 -1.19
CA GLN A 447 8.40 -16.46 -2.13
C GLN A 447 8.57 -15.62 -3.40
N ARG A 448 7.47 -15.11 -3.99
CA ARG A 448 7.52 -14.27 -5.20
C ARG A 448 8.21 -12.94 -4.93
N ILE A 449 7.90 -12.31 -3.80
CA ILE A 449 8.56 -11.06 -3.40
C ILE A 449 10.05 -11.29 -3.23
N TYR A 450 10.47 -12.30 -2.49
CA TYR A 450 11.88 -12.62 -2.27
C TYR A 450 12.62 -12.93 -3.59
N ALA A 451 12.03 -13.75 -4.46
CA ALA A 451 12.61 -14.06 -5.78
C ALA A 451 12.83 -12.81 -6.63
N THR A 452 11.88 -11.87 -6.59
CA THR A 452 12.02 -10.57 -7.29
C THR A 452 13.16 -9.74 -6.70
N LEU A 453 13.31 -9.72 -5.38
CA LEU A 453 14.35 -8.96 -4.69
C LEU A 453 15.76 -9.51 -4.99
N ILE A 454 15.92 -10.83 -5.08
CA ILE A 454 17.18 -11.50 -5.42
C ILE A 454 17.57 -11.23 -6.86
N GLN A 455 16.65 -11.24 -7.81
CA GLN A 455 16.96 -10.94 -9.21
C GLN A 455 17.60 -9.57 -9.40
N LEU A 456 17.32 -8.61 -8.51
CA LEU A 456 17.98 -7.32 -8.50
C LEU A 456 19.41 -7.37 -7.93
N ASN A 457 19.79 -8.42 -7.21
CA ASN A 457 21.16 -8.58 -6.70
C ASN A 457 22.10 -9.23 -7.75
N ILE A 458 21.58 -10.18 -8.53
CA ILE A 458 22.37 -11.06 -9.40
C ILE A 458 23.12 -10.28 -10.51
N LYS A 459 22.58 -9.15 -10.96
CA LYS A 459 23.20 -8.35 -12.03
C LYS A 459 24.50 -7.62 -11.63
N TYR A 460 24.90 -7.70 -10.35
CA TYR A 460 26.12 -7.01 -9.85
C TYR A 460 27.27 -7.93 -9.50
N LEU A 461 27.01 -9.22 -9.34
CA LEU A 461 28.04 -10.18 -8.94
C LEU A 461 28.69 -10.88 -10.15
N MET A 462 28.23 -10.58 -11.35
CA MET A 462 28.83 -11.01 -12.62
C MET A 462 29.43 -9.79 -13.37
#